data_8570f888ea7d237258ac2a06da1a0051
#
_entry.id   8570f888ea7d237258ac2a06da1a0051
#
_cell.length_a   1.000
_cell.length_b   1.000
_cell.length_c   1.000
_cell.angle_alpha   90.00
_cell.angle_beta   90.00
_cell.angle_gamma   90.00
#
_symmetry.space_group_name_H-M   'P 1'
#
loop_
_entity.id
_entity.type
_entity.pdbx_description
1 polymer ?
#
loop_
_entity_poly.entity_id
_entity_poly.type
_entity_poly.pdbx_seq_one_letter_code
_entity_poly.pdbx_strand_id
1 'polypeptide(L)'
;MFLRCFHRLEITMKYKRVLIKLSGEALKGDSSQIFDPELLKNVAKVIREVSLEGAEICIVVGAGNIWRGKLAETIGIESATADYMGMLGTIINGMAIRSALEQVGLEARVMSAINAPQVAEPYIFKKAMRHLEKGRVVIFAGGTGSPFFTTDTCAALRAKEMNCDAILMAKNGVEGVYSDDPRVNKDAELIKNITYKEVLDRDLKVMDSTAVSLLKDSNVEIKVFNMADVSNFKKVIRGEDIGTTIKE
;
A
#
# COMPACT_ATOMS: atom_id res chain seq x y z
N MET A 1 -28.31 -21.13 -33.59
CA MET A 1 -27.51 -21.52 -32.45
C MET A 1 -26.09 -21.00 -32.70
N PHE A 2 -25.85 -19.72 -32.38
CA PHE A 2 -24.54 -19.04 -32.59
C PHE A 2 -23.80 -19.01 -31.26
N LEU A 3 -22.86 -19.90 -31.10
CA LEU A 3 -21.85 -19.83 -30.05
C LEU A 3 -20.95 -18.61 -30.37
N ARG A 4 -21.16 -17.49 -29.70
CA ARG A 4 -20.17 -16.40 -29.65
C ARG A 4 -19.03 -16.87 -28.75
N CYS A 5 -17.96 -17.38 -29.34
CA CYS A 5 -16.65 -17.44 -28.70
C CYS A 5 -16.21 -16.00 -28.39
N PHE A 6 -16.45 -15.54 -27.16
CA PHE A 6 -15.74 -14.39 -26.66
C PHE A 6 -14.30 -14.85 -26.43
N HIS A 7 -13.40 -14.51 -27.34
CA HIS A 7 -11.97 -14.49 -27.05
C HIS A 7 -11.80 -13.45 -25.94
N ARG A 8 -11.74 -13.92 -24.70
CA ARG A 8 -11.25 -13.15 -23.58
C ARG A 8 -9.77 -12.96 -23.90
N LEU A 9 -9.38 -11.76 -24.36
CA LEU A 9 -7.96 -11.38 -24.39
C LEU A 9 -7.41 -11.67 -23.00
N GLU A 10 -6.54 -12.67 -22.87
CA GLU A 10 -5.82 -12.93 -21.63
C GLU A 10 -4.96 -11.70 -21.38
N ILE A 11 -5.42 -10.83 -20.49
CA ILE A 11 -4.64 -9.70 -20.02
C ILE A 11 -3.53 -10.30 -19.17
N THR A 12 -2.34 -10.36 -19.73
CA THR A 12 -1.16 -10.87 -19.03
C THR A 12 -0.80 -9.85 -17.94
N MET A 13 -1.03 -10.20 -16.68
CA MET A 13 -0.56 -9.41 -15.54
C MET A 13 0.90 -9.76 -15.25
N LYS A 14 1.73 -8.75 -15.01
CA LYS A 14 3.11 -8.96 -14.55
C LYS A 14 3.13 -9.45 -13.11
N TYR A 15 2.27 -8.86 -12.26
CA TYR A 15 2.20 -9.16 -10.84
C TYR A 15 0.87 -9.83 -10.51
N LYS A 16 0.92 -11.04 -9.98
CA LYS A 16 -0.27 -11.81 -9.59
C LYS A 16 -0.75 -11.43 -8.18
N ARG A 17 0.18 -11.24 -7.24
CA ARG A 17 -0.13 -10.83 -5.87
C ARG A 17 0.63 -9.57 -5.52
N VAL A 18 -0.08 -8.52 -5.16
CA VAL A 18 0.52 -7.22 -4.85
C VAL A 18 0.09 -6.73 -3.47
N LEU A 19 0.98 -5.97 -2.84
CA LEU A 19 0.65 -5.20 -1.66
C LEU A 19 0.62 -3.72 -2.03
N ILE A 20 -0.53 -3.08 -1.90
CA ILE A 20 -0.71 -1.64 -2.09
C ILE A 20 -0.46 -0.96 -0.74
N LYS A 21 0.56 -0.11 -0.69
CA LYS A 21 0.83 0.74 0.48
C LYS A 21 0.20 2.12 0.27
N LEU A 22 -0.78 2.45 1.09
CA LEU A 22 -1.45 3.75 1.09
C LEU A 22 -1.01 4.57 2.31
N SER A 23 -0.62 5.83 2.11
CA SER A 23 -0.46 6.74 3.24
C SER A 23 -1.85 7.18 3.72
N GLY A 24 -2.00 7.45 5.03
CA GLY A 24 -3.26 8.03 5.52
C GLY A 24 -3.55 9.37 4.84
N GLU A 25 -2.52 10.17 4.58
CA GLU A 25 -2.66 11.44 3.86
C GLU A 25 -3.19 11.28 2.44
N ALA A 26 -2.84 10.19 1.77
CA ALA A 26 -3.39 9.88 0.46
C ALA A 26 -4.90 9.64 0.50
N LEU A 27 -5.46 9.20 1.65
CA LEU A 27 -6.91 9.02 1.81
C LEU A 27 -7.66 10.33 2.07
N LYS A 28 -6.96 11.35 2.53
CA LYS A 28 -7.50 12.69 2.78
C LYS A 28 -7.56 13.52 1.50
N GLY A 29 -6.62 13.31 0.56
CA GLY A 29 -6.44 14.18 -0.59
C GLY A 29 -6.22 15.64 -0.15
N ASP A 30 -6.79 16.58 -0.89
CA ASP A 30 -6.76 18.01 -0.59
C ASP A 30 -7.93 18.44 0.34
N SER A 31 -8.72 17.49 0.82
CA SER A 31 -9.89 17.74 1.68
C SER A 31 -9.47 18.23 3.08
N SER A 32 -10.31 19.07 3.70
CA SER A 32 -10.20 19.39 5.13
C SER A 32 -10.67 18.25 6.04
N GLN A 33 -11.37 17.25 5.48
CA GLN A 33 -11.86 16.07 6.18
C GLN A 33 -10.78 14.99 6.25
N ILE A 34 -10.96 13.99 7.12
CA ILE A 34 -10.02 12.85 7.24
C ILE A 34 -10.07 11.90 6.04
N PHE A 35 -11.13 11.93 5.25
CA PHE A 35 -11.30 11.16 4.02
C PHE A 35 -11.80 12.03 2.88
N ASP A 36 -11.30 11.77 1.67
CA ASP A 36 -11.87 12.23 0.42
C ASP A 36 -12.76 11.13 -0.15
N PRO A 37 -14.10 11.33 -0.23
CA PRO A 37 -15.04 10.31 -0.68
C PRO A 37 -14.83 9.89 -2.15
N GLU A 38 -14.51 10.85 -3.03
CA GLU A 38 -14.29 10.55 -4.45
C GLU A 38 -12.98 9.79 -4.68
N LEU A 39 -11.93 10.17 -3.95
CA LEU A 39 -10.65 9.45 -4.00
C LEU A 39 -10.80 8.00 -3.52
N LEU A 40 -11.46 7.78 -2.37
CA LEU A 40 -11.74 6.43 -1.87
C LEU A 40 -12.53 5.59 -2.87
N LYS A 41 -13.56 6.17 -3.49
CA LYS A 41 -14.38 5.51 -4.51
C LYS A 41 -13.58 5.17 -5.77
N ASN A 42 -12.71 6.08 -6.22
CA ASN A 42 -11.89 5.86 -7.41
C ASN A 42 -10.83 4.79 -7.16
N VAL A 43 -10.16 4.82 -6.01
CA VAL A 43 -9.22 3.75 -5.59
C VAL A 43 -9.93 2.41 -5.53
N ALA A 44 -11.12 2.35 -4.90
CA ALA A 44 -11.90 1.11 -4.81
C ALA A 44 -12.30 0.55 -6.18
N LYS A 45 -12.69 1.41 -7.15
CA LYS A 45 -13.01 1.00 -8.52
C LYS A 45 -11.81 0.36 -9.23
N VAL A 46 -10.62 1.01 -9.14
CA VAL A 46 -9.42 0.49 -9.79
C VAL A 46 -8.98 -0.83 -9.14
N ILE A 47 -9.02 -0.94 -7.82
CA ILE A 47 -8.74 -2.20 -7.11
C ILE A 47 -9.71 -3.30 -7.56
N ARG A 48 -11.00 -2.99 -7.69
CA ARG A 48 -12.00 -3.94 -8.19
C ARG A 48 -11.67 -4.43 -9.60
N GLU A 49 -11.30 -3.53 -10.51
CA GLU A 49 -10.97 -3.88 -11.89
C GLU A 49 -9.81 -4.90 -11.93
N VAL A 50 -8.70 -4.61 -11.26
CA VAL A 50 -7.52 -5.51 -11.26
C VAL A 50 -7.79 -6.82 -10.52
N SER A 51 -8.61 -6.80 -9.46
CA SER A 51 -9.03 -8.01 -8.77
C SER A 51 -9.90 -8.93 -9.66
N LEU A 52 -10.79 -8.35 -10.47
CA LEU A 52 -11.60 -9.10 -11.44
C LEU A 52 -10.76 -9.65 -12.60
N GLU A 53 -9.61 -9.06 -12.89
CA GLU A 53 -8.61 -9.56 -13.84
C GLU A 53 -7.81 -10.73 -13.25
N GLY A 54 -7.91 -10.98 -11.94
CA GLY A 54 -7.28 -12.10 -11.24
C GLY A 54 -6.14 -11.73 -10.31
N ALA A 55 -5.87 -10.43 -10.08
CA ALA A 55 -4.88 -10.00 -9.10
C ALA A 55 -5.35 -10.26 -7.66
N GLU A 56 -4.48 -10.81 -6.83
CA GLU A 56 -4.67 -10.94 -5.39
C GLU A 56 -4.12 -9.69 -4.70
N ILE A 57 -4.97 -8.98 -3.95
CA ILE A 57 -4.66 -7.65 -3.43
C ILE A 57 -4.54 -7.65 -1.91
N CYS A 58 -3.38 -7.24 -1.42
CA CYS A 58 -3.14 -6.84 -0.04
C CYS A 58 -3.09 -5.32 0.06
N ILE A 59 -3.55 -4.74 1.16
CA ILE A 59 -3.45 -3.31 1.44
C ILE A 59 -2.85 -3.12 2.82
N VAL A 60 -1.87 -2.24 2.92
CA VAL A 60 -1.37 -1.67 4.18
C VAL A 60 -1.64 -0.17 4.14
N VAL A 61 -2.21 0.36 5.21
CA VAL A 61 -2.57 1.77 5.29
C VAL A 61 -1.95 2.45 6.50
N GLY A 62 -1.43 3.66 6.32
CA GLY A 62 -0.98 4.53 7.41
C GLY A 62 -2.13 5.32 8.03
N ALA A 63 -1.83 6.06 9.11
CA ALA A 63 -2.81 6.86 9.87
C ALA A 63 -2.57 8.37 9.83
N GLY A 64 -1.70 8.87 8.93
CA GLY A 64 -1.28 10.28 8.92
C GLY A 64 -2.41 11.32 8.71
N ASN A 65 -3.59 10.90 8.21
CA ASN A 65 -4.79 11.73 8.13
C ASN A 65 -5.53 11.88 9.47
N ILE A 66 -5.32 10.96 10.41
CA ILE A 66 -6.01 10.91 11.71
C ILE A 66 -5.04 11.29 12.83
N TRP A 67 -3.84 10.75 12.81
CA TRP A 67 -2.85 10.90 13.86
C TRP A 67 -1.43 11.02 13.29
N ARG A 68 -0.67 12.01 13.80
CA ARG A 68 0.75 12.22 13.46
C ARG A 68 1.59 12.17 14.72
N GLY A 69 2.63 11.34 14.74
CA GLY A 69 3.54 11.19 15.86
C GLY A 69 4.19 12.50 16.34
N LYS A 70 4.50 13.43 15.42
CA LYS A 70 5.01 14.77 15.77
C LYS A 70 4.09 15.57 16.72
N LEU A 71 2.77 15.36 16.64
CA LEU A 71 1.83 15.99 17.55
C LEU A 71 1.98 15.44 18.97
N ALA A 72 2.30 14.15 19.10
CA ALA A 72 2.50 13.50 20.39
C ALA A 72 3.62 14.18 21.21
N GLU A 73 4.75 14.49 20.57
CA GLU A 73 5.87 15.21 21.20
C GLU A 73 5.43 16.56 21.73
N THR A 74 4.63 17.30 20.97
CA THR A 74 4.13 18.65 21.34
C THR A 74 3.23 18.62 22.57
N ILE A 75 2.43 17.57 22.76
CA ILE A 75 1.46 17.43 23.85
C ILE A 75 1.92 16.49 24.96
N GLY A 76 3.19 16.02 24.91
CA GLY A 76 3.82 15.22 25.96
C GLY A 76 3.33 13.77 26.04
N ILE A 77 2.84 13.18 24.93
CA ILE A 77 2.50 11.76 24.87
C ILE A 77 3.74 10.95 24.62
N GLU A 78 3.91 9.89 25.39
CA GLU A 78 5.00 8.92 25.23
C GLU A 78 4.97 8.27 23.85
N SER A 79 6.15 8.08 23.22
CA SER A 79 6.28 7.57 21.85
C SER A 79 5.57 6.23 21.62
N ALA A 80 5.69 5.27 22.55
CA ALA A 80 5.01 3.98 22.42
C ALA A 80 3.49 4.14 22.41
N THR A 81 2.95 5.03 23.27
CA THR A 81 1.51 5.35 23.30
C THR A 81 1.07 6.00 21.99
N ALA A 82 1.85 6.95 21.48
CA ALA A 82 1.61 7.64 20.21
C ALA A 82 1.55 6.66 19.03
N ASP A 83 2.42 5.65 19.03
CA ASP A 83 2.44 4.61 18.00
C ASP A 83 1.18 3.73 18.08
N TYR A 84 0.72 3.34 19.29
CA TYR A 84 -0.55 2.63 19.44
C TYR A 84 -1.75 3.47 18.97
N MET A 85 -1.75 4.79 19.22
CA MET A 85 -2.78 5.68 18.67
C MET A 85 -2.75 5.68 17.14
N GLY A 86 -1.57 5.69 16.53
CA GLY A 86 -1.40 5.51 15.09
C GLY A 86 -1.93 4.16 14.60
N MET A 87 -1.64 3.08 15.30
CA MET A 87 -2.15 1.74 14.96
C MET A 87 -3.68 1.70 15.01
N LEU A 88 -4.33 2.31 16.01
CA LEU A 88 -5.79 2.45 16.07
C LEU A 88 -6.32 3.27 14.89
N GLY A 89 -5.64 4.35 14.51
CA GLY A 89 -5.97 5.14 13.33
C GLY A 89 -5.94 4.32 12.03
N THR A 90 -5.01 3.36 11.91
CA THR A 90 -4.97 2.46 10.74
C THR A 90 -6.17 1.52 10.68
N ILE A 91 -6.75 1.12 11.83
CA ILE A 91 -7.97 0.31 11.87
C ILE A 91 -9.15 1.13 11.34
N ILE A 92 -9.28 2.40 11.74
CA ILE A 92 -10.31 3.30 11.21
C ILE A 92 -10.18 3.43 9.69
N ASN A 93 -8.97 3.68 9.18
CA ASN A 93 -8.71 3.77 7.75
C ASN A 93 -9.00 2.45 7.02
N GLY A 94 -8.62 1.32 7.61
CA GLY A 94 -8.92 -0.01 7.07
C GLY A 94 -10.42 -0.27 6.93
N MET A 95 -11.21 0.14 7.91
CA MET A 95 -12.68 0.03 7.87
C MET A 95 -13.27 0.90 6.76
N ALA A 96 -12.79 2.12 6.57
CA ALA A 96 -13.23 3.01 5.51
C ALA A 96 -12.91 2.43 4.12
N ILE A 97 -11.70 1.92 3.91
CA ILE A 97 -11.30 1.26 2.66
C ILE A 97 -12.17 0.01 2.40
N ARG A 98 -12.40 -0.84 3.42
CA ARG A 98 -13.28 -1.99 3.30
C ARG A 98 -14.67 -1.57 2.83
N SER A 99 -15.27 -0.56 3.48
CA SER A 99 -16.60 -0.07 3.12
C SER A 99 -16.65 0.42 1.67
N ALA A 100 -15.62 1.16 1.21
CA ALA A 100 -15.53 1.63 -0.17
C ALA A 100 -15.42 0.48 -1.18
N LEU A 101 -14.66 -0.58 -0.87
CA LEU A 101 -14.54 -1.78 -1.70
C LEU A 101 -15.86 -2.56 -1.76
N GLU A 102 -16.55 -2.74 -0.62
CA GLU A 102 -17.84 -3.41 -0.56
C GLU A 102 -18.92 -2.64 -1.35
N GLN A 103 -18.91 -1.31 -1.36
CA GLN A 103 -19.83 -0.49 -2.17
C GLN A 103 -19.65 -0.68 -3.68
N VAL A 104 -18.45 -1.05 -4.13
CA VAL A 104 -18.22 -1.41 -5.54
C VAL A 104 -18.37 -2.90 -5.82
N GLY A 105 -18.85 -3.69 -4.85
CA GLY A 105 -19.13 -5.13 -5.00
C GLY A 105 -17.88 -6.01 -4.92
N LEU A 106 -16.83 -5.59 -4.19
CA LEU A 106 -15.62 -6.37 -3.95
C LEU A 106 -15.51 -6.74 -2.46
N GLU A 107 -15.48 -8.04 -2.16
CA GLU A 107 -15.30 -8.48 -0.77
C GLU A 107 -13.92 -8.11 -0.24
N ALA A 108 -13.88 -7.52 0.97
CA ALA A 108 -12.66 -7.18 1.66
C ALA A 108 -12.70 -7.60 3.14
N ARG A 109 -11.53 -7.84 3.72
CA ARG A 109 -11.38 -8.16 5.15
C ARG A 109 -10.31 -7.28 5.77
N VAL A 110 -10.67 -6.64 6.89
CA VAL A 110 -9.70 -5.93 7.74
C VAL A 110 -9.15 -6.93 8.74
N MET A 111 -7.83 -7.08 8.75
CA MET A 111 -7.13 -7.93 9.70
C MET A 111 -6.17 -7.07 10.52
N SER A 112 -6.30 -7.10 11.84
CA SER A 112 -5.53 -6.23 12.73
C SER A 112 -4.48 -7.00 13.52
N ALA A 113 -3.28 -6.40 13.62
CA ALA A 113 -2.19 -6.91 14.46
C ALA A 113 -2.42 -6.62 15.96
N ILE A 114 -3.28 -5.67 16.30
CA ILE A 114 -3.76 -5.43 17.66
C ILE A 114 -5.22 -5.91 17.80
N ASN A 115 -5.57 -6.43 18.96
CA ASN A 115 -6.88 -7.05 19.17
C ASN A 115 -8.00 -6.01 19.19
N ALA A 116 -8.88 -6.07 18.20
CA ALA A 116 -10.11 -5.29 18.10
C ALA A 116 -11.21 -6.13 17.41
N PRO A 117 -11.60 -7.30 17.99
CA PRO A 117 -12.37 -8.34 17.29
C PRO A 117 -13.78 -7.90 16.86
N GLN A 118 -14.32 -6.83 17.45
CA GLN A 118 -15.63 -6.28 17.09
C GLN A 118 -15.60 -5.57 15.72
N VAL A 119 -14.43 -5.10 15.24
CA VAL A 119 -14.31 -4.27 14.04
C VAL A 119 -13.32 -4.81 13.01
N ALA A 120 -12.37 -5.65 13.43
CA ALA A 120 -11.36 -6.24 12.56
C ALA A 120 -11.04 -7.67 13.00
N GLU A 121 -10.75 -8.56 12.05
CA GLU A 121 -10.31 -9.91 12.36
C GLU A 121 -8.90 -9.88 12.96
N PRO A 122 -8.57 -10.71 13.97
CA PRO A 122 -7.19 -10.88 14.38
C PRO A 122 -6.32 -11.35 13.20
N TYR A 123 -5.14 -10.75 13.04
CA TYR A 123 -4.22 -11.18 12.01
C TYR A 123 -3.68 -12.58 12.30
N ILE A 124 -3.98 -13.50 11.41
CA ILE A 124 -3.46 -14.86 11.37
C ILE A 124 -3.04 -15.15 9.94
N PHE A 125 -1.74 -15.42 9.73
CA PHE A 125 -1.14 -15.64 8.41
C PHE A 125 -1.97 -16.57 7.50
N LYS A 126 -2.28 -17.79 7.97
CA LYS A 126 -3.05 -18.78 7.19
C LYS A 126 -4.47 -18.31 6.85
N LYS A 127 -5.06 -17.48 7.69
CA LYS A 127 -6.39 -16.93 7.47
C LYS A 127 -6.34 -15.83 6.39
N ALA A 128 -5.31 -14.98 6.42
CA ALA A 128 -5.07 -13.97 5.39
C ALA A 128 -4.86 -14.62 4.01
N MET A 129 -4.00 -15.65 3.93
CA MET A 129 -3.80 -16.42 2.70
C MET A 129 -5.09 -16.99 2.15
N ARG A 130 -5.92 -17.60 3.00
CA ARG A 130 -7.23 -18.15 2.58
C ARG A 130 -8.20 -17.08 2.09
N HIS A 131 -8.12 -15.85 2.59
CA HIS A 131 -8.93 -14.75 2.06
C HIS A 131 -8.47 -14.38 0.65
N LEU A 132 -7.17 -14.26 0.40
CA LEU A 132 -6.61 -13.98 -0.93
C LEU A 132 -6.99 -15.06 -1.94
N GLU A 133 -6.82 -16.34 -1.59
CA GLU A 133 -7.21 -17.49 -2.42
C GLU A 133 -8.72 -17.49 -2.79
N LYS A 134 -9.56 -16.84 -1.99
CA LYS A 134 -10.99 -16.65 -2.26
C LYS A 134 -11.29 -15.37 -3.06
N GLY A 135 -10.28 -14.68 -3.56
CA GLY A 135 -10.43 -13.43 -4.31
C GLY A 135 -10.86 -12.23 -3.44
N ARG A 136 -10.63 -12.30 -2.12
CA ARG A 136 -10.92 -11.19 -1.21
C ARG A 136 -9.72 -10.28 -1.07
N VAL A 137 -9.96 -8.98 -1.01
CA VAL A 137 -8.92 -8.02 -0.62
C VAL A 137 -8.64 -8.16 0.88
N VAL A 138 -7.37 -8.24 1.25
CA VAL A 138 -6.96 -8.25 2.66
C VAL A 138 -6.33 -6.92 3.03
N ILE A 139 -6.91 -6.23 4.02
CA ILE A 139 -6.44 -4.94 4.51
C ILE A 139 -5.79 -5.19 5.87
N PHE A 140 -4.47 -4.97 5.95
CA PHE A 140 -3.71 -5.09 7.18
C PHE A 140 -3.74 -3.77 7.94
N ALA A 141 -4.23 -3.82 9.17
CA ALA A 141 -4.33 -2.71 10.11
C ALA A 141 -3.61 -3.03 11.42
N GLY A 142 -3.46 -2.05 12.30
CA GLY A 142 -2.73 -2.20 13.55
C GLY A 142 -1.20 -2.27 13.35
N GLY A 143 -0.69 -1.86 12.19
CA GLY A 143 0.74 -1.88 11.89
C GLY A 143 1.36 -3.27 12.01
N THR A 144 2.52 -3.36 12.64
CA THR A 144 3.17 -4.62 13.01
C THR A 144 2.60 -5.21 14.31
N GLY A 145 1.83 -4.44 15.07
CA GLY A 145 1.40 -4.75 16.43
C GLY A 145 2.39 -4.32 17.51
N SER A 146 3.55 -3.79 17.12
CA SER A 146 4.61 -3.33 18.01
C SER A 146 4.95 -1.88 17.75
N PRO A 147 5.19 -1.04 18.79
CA PRO A 147 5.67 0.32 18.65
C PRO A 147 7.04 0.37 17.94
N PHE A 148 7.44 1.57 17.49
CA PHE A 148 8.72 1.88 16.86
C PHE A 148 8.91 1.32 15.45
N PHE A 149 7.88 0.74 14.85
CA PHE A 149 7.88 0.31 13.46
C PHE A 149 6.95 1.18 12.62
N THR A 150 7.42 1.55 11.44
CA THR A 150 6.67 2.40 10.52
C THR A 150 5.66 1.59 9.69
N THR A 151 4.80 2.30 8.96
CA THR A 151 3.92 1.70 7.95
C THR A 151 4.73 1.04 6.82
N ASP A 152 5.93 1.55 6.50
CA ASP A 152 6.81 0.98 5.47
C ASP A 152 7.36 -0.37 5.92
N THR A 153 7.85 -0.45 7.16
CA THR A 153 8.28 -1.73 7.77
C THR A 153 7.13 -2.74 7.80
N CYS A 154 5.91 -2.29 8.16
CA CYS A 154 4.73 -3.15 8.13
C CYS A 154 4.44 -3.66 6.71
N ALA A 155 4.50 -2.79 5.68
CA ALA A 155 4.28 -3.17 4.29
C ALA A 155 5.32 -4.21 3.82
N ALA A 156 6.60 -4.00 4.12
CA ALA A 156 7.67 -4.94 3.81
C ALA A 156 7.44 -6.32 4.46
N LEU A 157 7.12 -6.33 5.76
CA LEU A 157 6.84 -7.56 6.50
C LEU A 157 5.65 -8.32 5.90
N ARG A 158 4.52 -7.65 5.70
CA ARG A 158 3.30 -8.29 5.15
C ARG A 158 3.49 -8.75 3.72
N ALA A 159 4.23 -8.02 2.88
CA ALA A 159 4.53 -8.44 1.52
C ALA A 159 5.32 -9.75 1.48
N LYS A 160 6.33 -9.89 2.35
CA LYS A 160 7.09 -11.16 2.47
C LYS A 160 6.23 -12.30 2.99
N GLU A 161 5.47 -12.07 4.06
CA GLU A 161 4.59 -13.09 4.64
C GLU A 161 3.54 -13.59 3.64
N MET A 162 2.96 -12.68 2.84
CA MET A 162 1.94 -13.02 1.84
C MET A 162 2.54 -13.51 0.51
N ASN A 163 3.86 -13.57 0.37
CA ASN A 163 4.55 -13.89 -0.90
C ASN A 163 4.05 -12.98 -2.03
N CYS A 164 4.04 -11.68 -1.80
CA CYS A 164 3.69 -10.71 -2.84
C CYS A 164 4.82 -10.60 -3.87
N ASP A 165 4.44 -10.40 -5.14
CA ASP A 165 5.38 -10.13 -6.24
C ASP A 165 5.92 -8.70 -6.14
N ALA A 166 5.07 -7.76 -5.72
CA ALA A 166 5.45 -6.35 -5.61
C ALA A 166 4.73 -5.60 -4.48
N ILE A 167 5.39 -4.54 -3.99
CA ILE A 167 4.80 -3.48 -3.17
C ILE A 167 4.56 -2.26 -4.08
N LEU A 168 3.32 -1.80 -4.16
CA LEU A 168 2.92 -0.62 -4.91
C LEU A 168 2.86 0.58 -4.00
N MET A 169 3.78 1.53 -4.18
CA MET A 169 3.89 2.75 -3.40
C MET A 169 3.48 3.95 -4.24
N ALA A 170 2.22 4.33 -4.16
CA ALA A 170 1.73 5.54 -4.79
C ALA A 170 2.04 6.75 -3.90
N LYS A 171 2.78 7.72 -4.45
CA LYS A 171 3.17 8.97 -3.76
C LYS A 171 2.50 10.17 -4.43
N ASN A 172 2.14 11.18 -3.64
CA ASN A 172 1.61 12.43 -4.19
C ASN A 172 2.75 13.34 -4.64
N GLY A 173 2.59 13.95 -5.83
CA GLY A 173 3.45 15.02 -6.31
C GLY A 173 4.82 14.61 -6.82
N VAL A 174 5.12 13.31 -6.94
CA VAL A 174 6.37 12.81 -7.51
C VAL A 174 6.13 11.58 -8.38
N GLU A 175 6.82 11.50 -9.51
CA GLU A 175 6.67 10.39 -10.47
C GLU A 175 7.35 9.09 -10.03
N GLY A 176 8.29 9.16 -9.08
CA GLY A 176 9.05 8.02 -8.61
C GLY A 176 10.15 8.45 -7.65
N VAL A 177 11.28 7.75 -7.66
CA VAL A 177 12.50 8.07 -6.90
C VAL A 177 13.40 8.93 -7.77
N TYR A 178 13.91 10.01 -7.20
CA TYR A 178 14.81 10.94 -7.87
C TYR A 178 16.21 10.86 -7.27
N SER A 179 17.20 11.34 -8.03
CA SER A 179 18.60 11.44 -7.57
C SER A 179 18.75 12.39 -6.39
N ASP A 180 17.83 13.34 -6.21
CA ASP A 180 17.75 14.32 -5.13
C ASP A 180 16.27 14.77 -4.99
N ASP A 181 15.93 15.63 -4.02
CA ASP A 181 14.55 16.17 -3.91
C ASP A 181 14.22 17.12 -5.07
N PRO A 182 13.32 16.74 -6.00
CA PRO A 182 13.00 17.55 -7.18
C PRO A 182 12.29 18.87 -6.85
N ARG A 183 11.79 19.04 -5.61
CA ARG A 183 11.19 20.31 -5.13
C ARG A 183 12.25 21.34 -4.77
N VAL A 184 13.47 20.90 -4.46
CA VAL A 184 14.60 21.74 -4.04
C VAL A 184 15.64 21.83 -5.16
N ASN A 185 15.97 20.70 -5.77
CA ASN A 185 16.95 20.59 -6.85
C ASN A 185 16.22 20.33 -8.18
N LYS A 186 16.25 21.32 -9.10
CA LYS A 186 15.62 21.23 -10.41
C LYS A 186 16.35 20.28 -11.37
N ASP A 187 17.61 19.96 -11.09
CA ASP A 187 18.43 19.04 -11.86
C ASP A 187 18.29 17.58 -11.36
N ALA A 188 17.37 17.33 -10.42
CA ALA A 188 17.09 16.00 -9.93
C ALA A 188 16.50 15.11 -11.04
N GLU A 189 17.15 13.99 -11.32
CA GLU A 189 16.75 13.04 -12.36
C GLU A 189 15.91 11.90 -11.80
N LEU A 190 14.85 11.50 -12.52
CA LEU A 190 14.04 10.34 -12.19
C LEU A 190 14.83 9.05 -12.43
N ILE A 191 14.99 8.25 -11.40
CA ILE A 191 15.66 6.96 -11.46
C ILE A 191 14.64 5.90 -11.86
N LYS A 192 14.80 5.27 -13.03
CA LYS A 192 13.86 4.25 -13.52
C LYS A 192 14.01 2.90 -12.79
N ASN A 193 15.26 2.46 -12.61
CA ASN A 193 15.58 1.19 -11.96
C ASN A 193 16.73 1.44 -10.97
N ILE A 194 16.62 0.83 -9.80
CA ILE A 194 17.63 0.92 -8.74
C ILE A 194 17.58 -0.32 -7.88
N THR A 195 18.72 -0.73 -7.33
CA THR A 195 18.77 -1.88 -6.40
C THR A 195 18.47 -1.46 -4.97
N TYR A 196 18.06 -2.42 -4.12
CA TYR A 196 17.91 -2.19 -2.68
C TYR A 196 19.21 -1.70 -2.03
N LYS A 197 20.34 -2.26 -2.48
CA LYS A 197 21.66 -1.85 -1.99
C LYS A 197 21.93 -0.37 -2.30
N GLU A 198 21.70 0.05 -3.55
CA GLU A 198 21.89 1.45 -3.95
C GLU A 198 20.97 2.41 -3.21
N VAL A 199 19.74 2.00 -2.90
CA VAL A 199 18.82 2.81 -2.08
C VAL A 199 19.41 3.05 -0.69
N LEU A 200 19.99 2.01 -0.06
CA LEU A 200 20.65 2.13 1.25
C LEU A 200 21.95 2.94 1.18
N ASP A 201 22.83 2.63 0.22
CA ASP A 201 24.15 3.26 0.08
C ASP A 201 24.02 4.76 -0.21
N ARG A 202 22.98 5.17 -0.95
CA ARG A 202 22.71 6.58 -1.32
C ARG A 202 21.76 7.28 -0.34
N ASP A 203 21.31 6.63 0.73
CA ASP A 203 20.32 7.13 1.72
C ASP A 203 19.07 7.76 1.06
N LEU A 204 18.55 7.13 0.01
CA LEU A 204 17.38 7.64 -0.68
C LEU A 204 16.10 7.46 0.15
N LYS A 205 15.33 8.53 0.29
CA LYS A 205 14.13 8.59 1.17
C LYS A 205 12.88 7.95 0.53
N VAL A 206 13.00 6.70 0.14
CA VAL A 206 11.89 5.94 -0.45
C VAL A 206 11.03 5.30 0.64
N MET A 207 11.68 4.49 1.48
CA MET A 207 11.14 3.80 2.66
C MET A 207 12.16 3.96 3.81
N ASP A 208 11.77 3.59 5.01
CA ASP A 208 12.75 3.49 6.10
C ASP A 208 13.75 2.33 5.85
N SER A 209 14.95 2.47 6.43
CA SER A 209 16.06 1.51 6.23
C SER A 209 15.72 0.08 6.69
N THR A 210 14.88 -0.06 7.72
CA THR A 210 14.41 -1.37 8.21
C THR A 210 13.57 -2.08 7.16
N ALA A 211 12.64 -1.35 6.52
CA ALA A 211 11.81 -1.88 5.46
C ALA A 211 12.65 -2.32 4.24
N VAL A 212 13.60 -1.48 3.82
CA VAL A 212 14.51 -1.80 2.71
C VAL A 212 15.37 -3.02 3.05
N SER A 213 15.92 -3.08 4.28
CA SER A 213 16.73 -4.21 4.74
C SER A 213 15.95 -5.53 4.82
N LEU A 214 14.66 -5.48 5.14
CA LEU A 214 13.80 -6.67 5.10
C LEU A 214 13.61 -7.22 3.69
N LEU A 215 13.63 -6.36 2.68
CA LEU A 215 13.30 -6.72 1.30
C LEU A 215 14.52 -7.06 0.45
N LYS A 216 15.73 -6.56 0.78
CA LYS A 216 16.92 -6.67 -0.06
C LYS A 216 17.29 -8.11 -0.45
N ASP A 217 16.96 -9.10 0.37
CA ASP A 217 17.22 -10.52 0.09
C ASP A 217 15.91 -11.26 -0.28
N SER A 218 14.99 -10.58 -0.97
CA SER A 218 13.72 -11.13 -1.39
C SER A 218 13.44 -10.86 -2.86
N ASN A 219 12.51 -11.62 -3.45
CA ASN A 219 12.06 -11.41 -4.83
C ASN A 219 10.96 -10.35 -4.96
N VAL A 220 10.62 -9.63 -3.89
CA VAL A 220 9.57 -8.61 -3.90
C VAL A 220 10.12 -7.38 -4.61
N GLU A 221 9.47 -6.90 -5.67
CA GLU A 221 9.81 -5.61 -6.29
C GLU A 221 9.08 -4.48 -5.55
N ILE A 222 9.67 -3.27 -5.48
CA ILE A 222 8.94 -2.05 -5.08
C ILE A 222 8.71 -1.20 -6.33
N LYS A 223 7.46 -0.79 -6.54
CA LYS A 223 7.07 0.14 -7.60
C LYS A 223 6.65 1.46 -6.98
N VAL A 224 7.42 2.53 -7.24
CA VAL A 224 7.12 3.89 -6.76
C VAL A 224 6.61 4.72 -7.93
N PHE A 225 5.42 5.29 -7.80
CA PHE A 225 4.77 6.06 -8.88
C PHE A 225 3.83 7.13 -8.33
N ASN A 226 3.37 8.03 -9.22
CA ASN A 226 2.48 9.13 -8.86
C ASN A 226 1.05 8.64 -8.66
N MET A 227 0.42 9.06 -7.54
CA MET A 227 -0.97 8.74 -7.20
C MET A 227 -1.99 9.70 -7.86
N ALA A 228 -1.56 10.81 -8.45
CA ALA A 228 -2.47 11.77 -9.09
C ALA A 228 -3.36 11.11 -10.17
N ASP A 229 -2.83 10.10 -10.87
CA ASP A 229 -3.60 9.22 -11.73
C ASP A 229 -3.77 7.84 -11.05
N VAL A 230 -4.93 7.61 -10.45
CA VAL A 230 -5.27 6.33 -9.77
C VAL A 230 -5.20 5.14 -10.74
N SER A 231 -5.36 5.36 -12.06
CA SER A 231 -5.22 4.30 -13.07
C SER A 231 -3.80 3.70 -13.13
N ASN A 232 -2.81 4.39 -12.59
CA ASN A 232 -1.43 3.91 -12.52
C ASN A 232 -1.29 2.60 -11.73
N PHE A 233 -2.14 2.34 -10.72
CA PHE A 233 -2.17 1.03 -10.06
C PHE A 233 -2.40 -0.11 -11.06
N LYS A 234 -3.39 0.05 -11.94
CA LYS A 234 -3.72 -0.93 -12.96
C LYS A 234 -2.61 -1.11 -13.99
N LYS A 235 -2.05 0.01 -14.48
CA LYS A 235 -0.96 0.02 -15.44
C LYS A 235 0.27 -0.72 -14.88
N VAL A 236 0.67 -0.40 -13.63
CA VAL A 236 1.80 -1.05 -12.96
C VAL A 236 1.56 -2.55 -12.75
N ILE A 237 0.37 -2.97 -12.30
CA ILE A 237 0.03 -4.40 -12.12
C ILE A 237 0.13 -5.16 -13.45
N ARG A 238 -0.23 -4.53 -14.55
CA ARG A 238 -0.10 -5.10 -15.92
C ARG A 238 1.32 -5.08 -16.45
N GLY A 239 2.26 -4.41 -15.76
CA GLY A 239 3.69 -4.39 -16.11
C GLY A 239 4.12 -3.22 -16.97
N GLU A 240 3.33 -2.14 -17.06
CA GLU A 240 3.75 -0.92 -17.72
C GLU A 240 4.93 -0.27 -16.95
N ASP A 241 5.87 0.30 -17.68
CA ASP A 241 7.07 0.93 -17.10
C ASP A 241 6.77 2.35 -16.63
N ILE A 242 6.14 2.44 -15.45
CA ILE A 242 5.78 3.69 -14.79
C ILE A 242 6.61 3.85 -13.51
N GLY A 243 7.09 5.07 -13.29
CA GLY A 243 7.81 5.45 -12.08
C GLY A 243 9.17 4.79 -11.93
N THR A 244 9.47 4.36 -10.71
CA THR A 244 10.73 3.68 -10.34
C THR A 244 10.46 2.25 -9.92
N THR A 245 11.32 1.34 -10.39
CA THR A 245 11.37 -0.06 -9.92
C THR A 245 12.58 -0.25 -9.02
N ILE A 246 12.38 -0.77 -7.80
CA ILE A 246 13.45 -1.16 -6.88
C ILE A 246 13.40 -2.66 -6.76
N LYS A 247 14.52 -3.33 -7.01
CA LYS A 247 14.69 -4.78 -6.94
C LYS A 247 16.15 -5.17 -6.73
N GLU A 248 16.47 -6.44 -6.55
CA GLU A 248 17.85 -6.94 -6.60
C GLU A 248 18.41 -6.85 -8.04
#